data_db01e548cda46cf7a155009806b8301f
#
_entry.id   db01e548cda46cf7a155009806b8301f
#
_cell.length_a   1.000
_cell.length_b   1.000
_cell.length_c   1.000
_cell.angle_alpha   90.00
_cell.angle_beta   90.00
_cell.angle_gamma   90.00
#
_symmetry.space_group_name_H-M   'P 1'
#
loop_
_entity.id
_entity.type
_entity.pdbx_description
1 polymer ?
#
loop_
_entity_poly.entity_id
_entity_poly.type
_entity_poly.pdbx_seq_one_letter_code
_entity_poly.pdbx_strand_id
1 'polypeptide(L)'
;MYQALYRKYRPQTFSDVVGQKSVTDTLRAQLETGKLSHAYLFTGTRGTGKTSCAKILAKAVNCENLNHGDPCGLCPSCRAIDEGSCMDVLEIDAASNNGVDSVRVLRDDAIYTPGTVKMRVYIIDEVHMLSTAAFNALLKIIEEPPAHLLFILATTELQKVPATILSRCQRFAFKRLRPDEIASRLNFIAYQEHIEIEPEAINLLARLADGMSLLDQCASAANGPVTLESVYASLGLAGEKRTAELMQAIAEQDTAKALTIFSALYSAGKDVSALLGEMCALCRDLLVLRTAPKSGLSMLSGIATEQQALALQSVFSPGELMRVLTETQKTRVSFGKNTDVRVAAEL
;
A
#
# COMPACT_ATOMS: atom_id res chain seq x y z
N MET A 1 -17.78 14.15 -14.39
CA MET A 1 -16.30 14.19 -14.36
C MET A 1 -15.81 12.81 -13.90
N TYR A 2 -14.87 12.19 -14.59
CA TYR A 2 -14.33 10.87 -14.22
C TYR A 2 -13.64 10.94 -12.86
N GLN A 3 -13.93 10.00 -11.98
CA GLN A 3 -13.31 9.88 -10.66
C GLN A 3 -12.56 8.54 -10.59
N ALA A 4 -11.27 8.58 -10.26
CA ALA A 4 -10.44 7.41 -10.15
C ALA A 4 -11.01 6.38 -9.16
N LEU A 5 -10.93 5.10 -9.49
CA LEU A 5 -11.54 4.01 -8.73
C LEU A 5 -11.08 3.99 -7.25
N TYR A 6 -9.80 4.27 -6.98
CA TYR A 6 -9.27 4.30 -5.62
C TYR A 6 -9.89 5.40 -4.74
N ARG A 7 -10.45 6.48 -5.36
CA ARG A 7 -11.21 7.53 -4.66
C ARG A 7 -12.68 7.15 -4.52
N LYS A 8 -13.31 6.68 -5.61
CA LYS A 8 -14.72 6.31 -5.66
C LYS A 8 -15.05 5.17 -4.69
N TYR A 9 -14.18 4.17 -4.58
CA TYR A 9 -14.34 2.99 -3.74
C TYR A 9 -13.57 3.04 -2.43
N ARG A 10 -13.16 4.24 -2.00
CA ARG A 10 -12.55 4.41 -0.68
C ARG A 10 -13.60 4.07 0.39
N PRO A 11 -13.27 3.20 1.38
CA PRO A 11 -14.19 2.84 2.46
C PRO A 11 -14.78 4.08 3.13
N GLN A 12 -16.10 4.10 3.30
CA GLN A 12 -16.84 5.18 3.93
C GLN A 12 -17.28 4.86 5.34
N THR A 13 -17.34 3.57 5.67
CA THR A 13 -17.69 3.02 6.97
C THR A 13 -16.64 2.01 7.43
N PHE A 14 -16.58 1.71 8.72
CA PHE A 14 -15.70 0.64 9.22
C PHE A 14 -16.10 -0.74 8.66
N SER A 15 -17.38 -0.92 8.32
CA SER A 15 -17.88 -2.13 7.66
C SER A 15 -17.27 -2.37 6.29
N ASP A 16 -16.91 -1.30 5.57
CA ASP A 16 -16.33 -1.38 4.23
C ASP A 16 -14.82 -1.69 4.25
N VAL A 17 -14.18 -1.60 5.43
CA VAL A 17 -12.74 -1.79 5.56
C VAL A 17 -12.39 -3.27 5.52
N VAL A 18 -11.65 -3.67 4.50
CA VAL A 18 -11.25 -5.06 4.29
C VAL A 18 -10.05 -5.43 5.19
N GLY A 19 -10.05 -6.64 5.75
CA GLY A 19 -8.91 -7.28 6.42
C GLY A 19 -8.51 -6.72 7.78
N GLN A 20 -9.20 -5.66 8.31
CA GLN A 20 -8.82 -4.99 9.57
C GLN A 20 -9.86 -5.17 10.70
N LYS A 21 -10.55 -6.30 10.73
CA LYS A 21 -11.69 -6.53 11.65
C LYS A 21 -11.38 -6.22 13.11
N SER A 22 -10.21 -6.62 13.64
CA SER A 22 -9.84 -6.33 15.04
C SER A 22 -9.72 -4.84 15.35
N VAL A 23 -9.26 -4.04 14.37
CA VAL A 23 -9.14 -2.59 14.51
C VAL A 23 -10.52 -1.95 14.44
N THR A 24 -11.31 -2.28 13.41
CA THR A 24 -12.64 -1.70 13.19
C THR A 24 -13.62 -2.04 14.30
N ASP A 25 -13.65 -3.28 14.78
CA ASP A 25 -14.53 -3.69 15.88
C ASP A 25 -14.19 -2.94 17.19
N THR A 26 -12.89 -2.75 17.48
CA THR A 26 -12.47 -1.99 18.67
C THR A 26 -12.86 -0.51 18.56
N LEU A 27 -12.65 0.13 17.40
CA LEU A 27 -13.02 1.53 17.19
C LEU A 27 -14.53 1.73 17.30
N ARG A 28 -15.35 0.83 16.74
CA ARG A 28 -16.80 0.86 16.88
C ARG A 28 -17.25 0.74 18.33
N ALA A 29 -16.71 -0.22 19.07
CA ALA A 29 -17.04 -0.40 20.48
C ALA A 29 -16.69 0.84 21.31
N GLN A 30 -15.59 1.52 21.01
CA GLN A 30 -15.23 2.79 21.66
C GLN A 30 -16.20 3.91 21.33
N LEU A 31 -16.64 4.02 20.08
CA LEU A 31 -17.64 5.01 19.66
C LEU A 31 -19.00 4.77 20.30
N GLU A 32 -19.45 3.53 20.38
CA GLU A 32 -20.73 3.16 21.04
C GLU A 32 -20.70 3.42 22.54
N THR A 33 -19.57 3.15 23.19
CA THR A 33 -19.44 3.34 24.63
C THR A 33 -19.01 4.75 25.04
N GLY A 34 -18.69 5.61 24.06
CA GLY A 34 -18.17 6.97 24.30
C GLY A 34 -16.77 7.00 24.95
N LYS A 35 -16.05 5.87 24.98
CA LYS A 35 -14.71 5.77 25.59
C LYS A 35 -13.62 6.01 24.55
N LEU A 36 -13.57 7.21 24.03
CA LEU A 36 -12.57 7.61 23.04
C LEU A 36 -11.27 8.06 23.71
N SER A 37 -10.13 7.72 23.09
CA SER A 37 -8.84 8.30 23.43
C SER A 37 -8.68 9.66 22.74
N HIS A 38 -7.92 10.56 23.34
CA HIS A 38 -7.58 11.85 22.72
C HIS A 38 -6.55 11.74 21.58
N ALA A 39 -5.80 10.63 21.52
CA ALA A 39 -4.79 10.41 20.49
C ALA A 39 -4.73 8.93 20.06
N TYR A 40 -4.81 8.72 18.78
CA TYR A 40 -4.69 7.42 18.12
C TYR A 40 -3.43 7.37 17.27
N LEU A 41 -2.76 6.21 17.23
CA LEU A 41 -1.64 5.97 16.34
C LEU A 41 -1.90 4.71 15.51
N PHE A 42 -2.10 4.90 14.22
CA PHE A 42 -2.31 3.84 13.23
C PHE A 42 -0.99 3.46 12.57
N THR A 43 -0.59 2.20 12.71
CA THR A 43 0.69 1.70 12.20
C THR A 43 0.47 0.56 11.21
N GLY A 44 1.32 0.46 10.20
CA GLY A 44 1.24 -0.62 9.20
C GLY A 44 1.74 -0.18 7.84
N THR A 45 1.96 -1.12 6.92
CA THR A 45 2.46 -0.85 5.58
C THR A 45 1.50 0.04 4.77
N ARG A 46 2.00 0.62 3.67
CA ARG A 46 1.17 1.42 2.74
C ARG A 46 0.01 0.57 2.19
N GLY A 47 -1.14 1.19 1.94
CA GLY A 47 -2.30 0.51 1.36
C GLY A 47 -3.15 -0.33 2.32
N THR A 48 -2.84 -0.38 3.63
CA THR A 48 -3.59 -1.18 4.62
C THR A 48 -4.85 -0.52 5.17
N GLY A 49 -5.19 0.70 4.73
CA GLY A 49 -6.42 1.39 5.12
C GLY A 49 -6.29 2.36 6.30
N LYS A 50 -5.06 2.71 6.75
CA LYS A 50 -4.82 3.64 7.87
C LYS A 50 -5.54 4.98 7.69
N THR A 51 -5.26 5.68 6.60
CA THR A 51 -5.84 7.00 6.29
C THR A 51 -7.35 6.92 6.05
N SER A 52 -7.84 5.82 5.48
CA SER A 52 -9.30 5.59 5.34
C SER A 52 -9.97 5.42 6.69
N CYS A 53 -9.43 4.58 7.59
CA CYS A 53 -9.94 4.42 8.95
C CYS A 53 -9.85 5.73 9.76
N ALA A 54 -8.81 6.54 9.55
CA ALA A 54 -8.68 7.85 10.19
C ALA A 54 -9.83 8.78 9.78
N LYS A 55 -10.16 8.85 8.49
CA LYS A 55 -11.31 9.64 7.99
C LYS A 55 -12.65 9.11 8.50
N ILE A 56 -12.83 7.79 8.51
CA ILE A 56 -14.04 7.18 9.06
C ILE A 56 -14.19 7.51 10.54
N LEU A 57 -13.11 7.43 11.33
CA LEU A 57 -13.13 7.79 12.75
C LEU A 57 -13.45 9.27 12.94
N ALA A 58 -12.85 10.17 12.15
CA ALA A 58 -13.13 11.60 12.18
C ALA A 58 -14.61 11.92 11.87
N LYS A 59 -15.22 11.19 10.91
CA LYS A 59 -16.65 11.28 10.64
C LYS A 59 -17.49 10.74 11.80
N ALA A 60 -17.11 9.57 12.32
CA ALA A 60 -17.87 8.88 13.35
C ALA A 60 -17.96 9.68 14.65
N VAL A 61 -16.86 10.29 15.13
CA VAL A 61 -16.86 11.13 16.34
C VAL A 61 -17.73 12.38 16.19
N ASN A 62 -17.93 12.85 14.96
CA ASN A 62 -18.71 14.03 14.61
C ASN A 62 -20.11 13.71 14.06
N CYS A 63 -20.43 12.43 13.90
CA CYS A 63 -21.70 12.00 13.34
C CYS A 63 -22.86 12.27 14.31
N GLU A 64 -23.98 12.76 13.78
CA GLU A 64 -25.20 13.00 14.55
C GLU A 64 -25.99 11.72 14.79
N ASN A 65 -25.89 10.75 13.87
CA ASN A 65 -26.64 9.51 13.87
C ASN A 65 -25.72 8.31 13.58
N LEU A 66 -24.97 7.90 14.60
CA LEU A 66 -24.13 6.69 14.50
C LEU A 66 -25.01 5.44 14.34
N ASN A 67 -24.59 4.54 13.45
CA ASN A 67 -25.21 3.25 13.27
C ASN A 67 -24.20 2.14 13.64
N HIS A 68 -24.37 1.53 14.81
CA HIS A 68 -23.44 0.51 15.31
C HIS A 68 -21.96 0.92 15.22
N GLY A 69 -21.64 2.15 15.63
CA GLY A 69 -20.30 2.73 15.57
C GLY A 69 -19.86 3.21 14.17
N ASP A 70 -20.63 2.95 13.11
CA ASP A 70 -20.35 3.48 11.78
C ASP A 70 -20.98 4.88 11.59
N PRO A 71 -20.32 5.81 10.89
CA PRO A 71 -20.89 7.10 10.54
C PRO A 71 -22.03 6.94 9.54
N CYS A 72 -23.11 7.74 9.69
CA CYS A 72 -24.29 7.63 8.83
C CYS A 72 -24.07 8.06 7.36
N GLY A 73 -23.03 8.86 7.08
CA GLY A 73 -22.73 9.39 5.74
C GLY A 73 -23.71 10.44 5.21
N LEU A 74 -24.81 10.74 5.92
CA LEU A 74 -25.90 11.57 5.43
C LEU A 74 -26.09 12.89 6.19
N CYS A 75 -25.70 12.95 7.46
CA CYS A 75 -25.83 14.17 8.27
C CYS A 75 -24.90 15.29 7.76
N PRO A 76 -25.19 16.56 8.10
CA PRO A 76 -24.37 17.70 7.65
C PRO A 76 -22.89 17.53 7.96
N SER A 77 -22.53 17.06 9.16
CA SER A 77 -21.16 16.82 9.59
C SER A 77 -20.45 15.77 8.71
N CYS A 78 -21.12 14.64 8.42
CA CYS A 78 -20.56 13.60 7.56
C CYS A 78 -20.30 14.11 6.14
N ARG A 79 -21.27 14.83 5.55
CA ARG A 79 -21.12 15.40 4.20
C ARG A 79 -20.01 16.43 4.12
N ALA A 80 -19.96 17.37 5.07
CA ALA A 80 -18.92 18.40 5.10
C ALA A 80 -17.51 17.79 5.21
N ILE A 81 -17.36 16.71 5.99
CA ILE A 81 -16.07 16.01 6.12
C ILE A 81 -15.70 15.25 4.84
N ASP A 82 -16.67 14.58 4.19
CA ASP A 82 -16.43 13.85 2.92
C ASP A 82 -16.08 14.79 1.77
N GLU A 83 -16.70 15.96 1.72
CA GLU A 83 -16.46 17.02 0.73
C GLU A 83 -15.18 17.81 1.02
N GLY A 84 -14.59 17.66 2.22
CA GLY A 84 -13.42 18.41 2.65
C GLY A 84 -13.71 19.89 2.97
N SER A 85 -14.97 20.25 3.17
CA SER A 85 -15.40 21.62 3.51
C SER A 85 -15.39 21.91 5.01
N CYS A 86 -15.24 20.87 5.86
CA CYS A 86 -15.17 21.01 7.31
C CYS A 86 -13.78 21.48 7.77
N MET A 87 -13.68 22.73 8.22
CA MET A 87 -12.41 23.31 8.69
C MET A 87 -11.93 22.73 10.05
N ASP A 88 -12.81 22.07 10.80
CA ASP A 88 -12.46 21.46 12.09
C ASP A 88 -11.89 20.03 11.93
N VAL A 89 -11.87 19.48 10.71
CA VAL A 89 -11.25 18.18 10.40
C VAL A 89 -10.15 18.40 9.38
N LEU A 90 -8.91 18.41 9.85
CA LEU A 90 -7.75 18.69 9.01
C LEU A 90 -6.94 17.43 8.76
N GLU A 91 -6.65 17.17 7.50
CA GLU A 91 -5.73 16.12 7.04
C GLU A 91 -4.42 16.76 6.61
N ILE A 92 -3.32 16.34 7.21
CA ILE A 92 -1.99 16.89 7.00
C ILE A 92 -1.07 15.74 6.63
N ASP A 93 -0.43 15.86 5.48
CA ASP A 93 0.67 14.99 5.11
C ASP A 93 1.97 15.55 5.70
N ALA A 94 2.57 14.81 6.64
CA ALA A 94 3.81 15.21 7.28
C ALA A 94 5.02 15.19 6.32
N ALA A 95 4.94 14.49 5.19
CA ALA A 95 6.00 14.53 4.19
C ALA A 95 6.09 15.92 3.53
N SER A 96 4.94 16.56 3.32
CA SER A 96 4.84 17.91 2.75
C SER A 96 4.93 19.02 3.82
N ASN A 97 4.57 18.71 5.07
CA ASN A 97 4.43 19.66 6.19
C ASN A 97 5.23 19.22 7.42
N ASN A 98 6.53 18.97 7.27
CA ASN A 98 7.39 18.42 8.33
C ASN A 98 7.95 19.45 9.31
N GLY A 99 7.73 20.74 9.05
CA GLY A 99 8.28 21.86 9.84
C GLY A 99 7.60 22.08 11.18
N VAL A 100 8.35 22.65 12.13
CA VAL A 100 7.83 23.01 13.46
C VAL A 100 6.72 24.07 13.39
N ASP A 101 6.79 24.97 12.43
CA ASP A 101 5.83 26.07 12.30
C ASP A 101 4.45 25.58 11.90
N SER A 102 4.35 24.58 11.02
CA SER A 102 3.08 23.93 10.69
C SER A 102 2.41 23.33 11.92
N VAL A 103 3.18 22.66 12.79
CA VAL A 103 2.66 22.06 14.04
C VAL A 103 2.31 23.13 15.08
N ARG A 104 3.04 24.25 15.12
CA ARG A 104 2.71 25.39 15.99
C ARG A 104 1.36 26.01 15.63
N VAL A 105 1.09 26.21 14.34
CA VAL A 105 -0.22 26.70 13.87
C VAL A 105 -1.32 25.76 14.35
N LEU A 106 -1.17 24.44 14.18
CA LEU A 106 -2.15 23.46 14.67
C LEU A 106 -2.37 23.56 16.19
N ARG A 107 -1.30 23.74 16.95
CA ARG A 107 -1.37 23.90 18.41
C ARG A 107 -2.15 25.16 18.79
N ASP A 108 -1.87 26.26 18.14
CA ASP A 108 -2.48 27.56 18.48
C ASP A 108 -3.97 27.56 18.04
N ASP A 109 -4.33 26.89 16.96
CA ASP A 109 -5.72 26.72 16.53
C ASP A 109 -6.51 25.72 17.41
N ALA A 110 -5.83 24.74 17.99
CA ALA A 110 -6.47 23.69 18.79
C ALA A 110 -7.13 24.19 20.08
N ILE A 111 -6.72 25.37 20.57
CA ILE A 111 -7.28 26.00 21.78
C ILE A 111 -8.74 26.42 21.55
N TYR A 112 -9.10 26.75 20.31
CA TYR A 112 -10.44 27.20 19.99
C TYR A 112 -11.40 26.02 19.81
N THR A 113 -12.60 26.16 20.36
CA THR A 113 -13.67 25.18 20.18
C THR A 113 -14.10 25.07 18.71
N PRO A 114 -14.42 23.87 18.21
CA PRO A 114 -14.91 23.70 16.84
C PRO A 114 -16.20 24.48 16.60
N GLY A 115 -16.33 25.04 15.38
CA GLY A 115 -17.47 25.90 15.04
C GLY A 115 -18.67 25.11 14.50
N THR A 116 -18.44 24.01 13.82
CA THR A 116 -19.45 23.30 13.04
C THR A 116 -19.67 21.85 13.44
N VAL A 117 -18.75 21.25 14.18
CA VAL A 117 -18.76 19.83 14.57
C VAL A 117 -18.51 19.67 16.08
N LYS A 118 -18.66 18.47 16.62
CA LYS A 118 -18.47 18.19 18.04
C LYS A 118 -17.00 18.19 18.47
N MET A 119 -16.16 17.59 17.61
CA MET A 119 -14.73 17.36 17.88
C MET A 119 -13.89 17.95 16.75
N ARG A 120 -12.85 18.70 17.12
CA ARG A 120 -11.78 19.05 16.20
C ARG A 120 -10.88 17.84 16.02
N VAL A 121 -10.60 17.47 14.77
CA VAL A 121 -9.80 16.27 14.45
C VAL A 121 -8.61 16.64 13.59
N TYR A 122 -7.42 16.29 14.05
CA TYR A 122 -6.20 16.41 13.26
C TYR A 122 -5.74 15.01 12.84
N ILE A 123 -5.76 14.74 11.53
CA ILE A 123 -5.23 13.54 10.91
C ILE A 123 -3.84 13.90 10.37
N ILE A 124 -2.78 13.31 10.95
CA ILE A 124 -1.40 13.52 10.50
C ILE A 124 -0.92 12.21 9.87
N ASP A 125 -0.87 12.20 8.55
CA ASP A 125 -0.37 11.03 7.80
C ASP A 125 1.14 11.09 7.66
N GLU A 126 1.77 9.90 7.60
CA GLU A 126 3.22 9.68 7.61
C GLU A 126 3.95 10.49 8.69
N VAL A 127 3.39 10.47 9.91
CA VAL A 127 3.86 11.28 11.05
C VAL A 127 5.36 11.12 11.34
N HIS A 128 5.96 9.99 10.96
CA HIS A 128 7.40 9.76 11.10
C HIS A 128 8.29 10.72 10.28
N MET A 129 7.71 11.46 9.33
CA MET A 129 8.41 12.46 8.52
C MET A 129 8.56 13.81 9.24
N LEU A 130 7.87 14.02 10.37
CA LEU A 130 8.00 15.24 11.17
C LEU A 130 9.43 15.42 11.70
N SER A 131 9.89 16.65 11.73
CA SER A 131 11.16 17.00 12.37
C SER A 131 11.09 16.79 13.88
N THR A 132 12.23 16.60 14.53
CA THR A 132 12.31 16.48 16.01
C THR A 132 11.69 17.67 16.72
N ALA A 133 11.87 18.88 16.19
CA ALA A 133 11.27 20.09 16.73
C ALA A 133 9.73 20.10 16.59
N ALA A 134 9.20 19.57 15.47
CA ALA A 134 7.77 19.41 15.26
C ALA A 134 7.17 18.37 16.21
N PHE A 135 7.82 17.23 16.44
CA PHE A 135 7.40 16.27 17.46
C PHE A 135 7.35 16.87 18.87
N ASN A 136 8.35 17.67 19.25
CA ASN A 136 8.37 18.35 20.56
C ASN A 136 7.24 19.38 20.70
N ALA A 137 6.87 20.05 19.62
CA ALA A 137 5.71 20.95 19.62
C ALA A 137 4.39 20.18 19.74
N LEU A 138 4.28 19.03 19.06
CA LEU A 138 3.10 18.15 19.12
C LEU A 138 2.91 17.51 20.49
N LEU A 139 4.01 17.13 21.17
CA LEU A 139 3.97 16.54 22.50
C LEU A 139 3.21 17.41 23.50
N LYS A 140 3.44 18.72 23.51
CA LYS A 140 2.82 19.64 24.46
C LYS A 140 1.30 19.62 24.42
N ILE A 141 0.71 19.42 23.22
CA ILE A 141 -0.73 19.40 23.06
C ILE A 141 -1.32 17.99 23.24
N ILE A 142 -0.53 16.95 22.96
CA ILE A 142 -0.95 15.56 23.22
C ILE A 142 -0.93 15.26 24.72
N GLU A 143 -0.07 15.91 25.49
CA GLU A 143 0.01 15.74 26.96
C GLU A 143 -1.21 16.33 27.68
N GLU A 144 -1.62 17.53 27.27
CA GLU A 144 -2.76 18.25 27.86
C GLU A 144 -3.73 18.71 26.77
N PRO A 145 -4.42 17.76 26.10
CA PRO A 145 -5.31 18.09 25.01
C PRO A 145 -6.61 18.74 25.51
N PRO A 146 -7.13 19.77 24.82
CA PRO A 146 -8.48 20.24 25.03
C PRO A 146 -9.50 19.10 24.86
N ALA A 147 -10.58 19.13 25.63
CA ALA A 147 -11.60 18.06 25.64
C ALA A 147 -12.27 17.84 24.26
N HIS A 148 -12.25 18.84 23.39
CA HIS A 148 -12.83 18.83 22.07
C HIS A 148 -11.84 18.44 20.96
N LEU A 149 -10.62 18.02 21.30
CA LEU A 149 -9.56 17.72 20.34
C LEU A 149 -9.27 16.22 20.25
N LEU A 150 -9.13 15.72 19.01
CA LEU A 150 -8.74 14.36 18.72
C LEU A 150 -7.57 14.33 17.75
N PHE A 151 -6.50 13.62 18.08
CA PHE A 151 -5.41 13.33 17.16
C PHE A 151 -5.52 11.93 16.57
N ILE A 152 -5.32 11.81 15.26
CA ILE A 152 -5.18 10.53 14.57
C ILE A 152 -3.87 10.58 13.77
N LEU A 153 -2.85 9.93 14.30
CA LEU A 153 -1.53 9.84 13.69
C LEU A 153 -1.45 8.55 12.89
N ALA A 154 -0.91 8.61 11.67
CA ALA A 154 -0.66 7.42 10.86
C ALA A 154 0.81 7.33 10.45
N THR A 155 1.36 6.13 10.42
CA THR A 155 2.76 5.90 10.04
C THR A 155 2.98 4.54 9.39
N THR A 156 3.90 4.50 8.45
CA THR A 156 4.44 3.25 7.89
C THR A 156 5.70 2.79 8.65
N GLU A 157 6.37 3.69 9.40
CA GLU A 157 7.63 3.44 10.09
C GLU A 157 7.53 3.77 11.59
N LEU A 158 6.98 2.82 12.36
CA LEU A 158 6.78 2.98 13.80
C LEU A 158 8.08 3.27 14.56
N GLN A 159 9.19 2.69 14.14
CA GLN A 159 10.50 2.82 14.77
C GLN A 159 11.07 4.25 14.71
N LYS A 160 10.58 5.10 13.79
CA LYS A 160 10.99 6.50 13.68
C LYS A 160 10.15 7.44 14.55
N VAL A 161 9.05 6.96 15.13
CA VAL A 161 8.20 7.77 16.01
C VAL A 161 8.77 7.77 17.43
N PRO A 162 8.97 8.94 18.06
CA PRO A 162 9.52 9.03 19.41
C PRO A 162 8.71 8.25 20.45
N ALA A 163 9.39 7.59 21.39
CA ALA A 163 8.76 6.83 22.46
C ALA A 163 7.81 7.68 23.34
N THR A 164 8.09 8.96 23.46
CA THR A 164 7.26 9.95 24.17
C THR A 164 5.88 10.14 23.53
N ILE A 165 5.78 10.09 22.21
CA ILE A 165 4.51 10.09 21.47
C ILE A 165 3.82 8.72 21.62
N LEU A 166 4.60 7.63 21.46
CA LEU A 166 4.07 6.27 21.53
C LEU A 166 3.38 5.95 22.87
N SER A 167 3.88 6.51 23.96
CA SER A 167 3.33 6.29 25.31
C SER A 167 2.01 7.01 25.57
N ARG A 168 1.65 8.00 24.75
CA ARG A 168 0.45 8.85 24.90
C ARG A 168 -0.65 8.55 23.89
N CYS A 169 -0.35 7.70 22.90
CA CYS A 169 -1.30 7.33 21.87
C CYS A 169 -1.84 5.91 22.06
N GLN A 170 -3.12 5.73 21.82
CA GLN A 170 -3.68 4.40 21.67
C GLN A 170 -3.27 3.84 20.31
N ARG A 171 -2.54 2.71 20.32
CA ARG A 171 -1.94 2.14 19.12
C ARG A 171 -2.81 1.08 18.48
N PHE A 172 -2.96 1.16 17.15
CA PHE A 172 -3.63 0.19 16.31
C PHE A 172 -2.70 -0.28 15.20
N ALA A 173 -2.43 -1.59 15.15
CA ALA A 173 -1.59 -2.19 14.14
C ALA A 173 -2.44 -2.73 12.98
N PHE A 174 -2.31 -2.11 11.82
CA PHE A 174 -2.96 -2.55 10.58
C PHE A 174 -2.13 -3.67 9.94
N LYS A 175 -2.77 -4.79 9.72
CA LYS A 175 -2.15 -5.96 9.09
C LYS A 175 -2.08 -5.76 7.58
N ARG A 176 -1.04 -6.35 6.96
CA ARG A 176 -1.00 -6.45 5.50
C ARG A 176 -2.19 -7.28 5.02
N LEU A 177 -2.89 -6.77 4.02
CA LEU A 177 -3.99 -7.49 3.39
C LEU A 177 -3.45 -8.72 2.64
N ARG A 178 -4.22 -9.79 2.66
CA ARG A 178 -3.89 -10.99 1.89
C ARG A 178 -4.31 -10.80 0.44
N PRO A 179 -3.60 -11.43 -0.52
CA PRO A 179 -3.97 -11.32 -1.94
C PRO A 179 -5.41 -11.73 -2.24
N ASP A 180 -5.95 -12.74 -1.54
CA ASP A 180 -7.35 -13.19 -1.70
C ASP A 180 -8.36 -12.13 -1.24
N GLU A 181 -8.06 -11.39 -0.17
CA GLU A 181 -8.90 -10.28 0.30
C GLU A 181 -8.89 -9.11 -0.71
N ILE A 182 -7.72 -8.81 -1.27
CA ILE A 182 -7.56 -7.78 -2.31
C ILE A 182 -8.27 -8.22 -3.59
N ALA A 183 -8.09 -9.46 -4.05
CA ALA A 183 -8.75 -10.00 -5.23
C ALA A 183 -10.27 -9.94 -5.11
N SER A 184 -10.82 -10.32 -3.95
CA SER A 184 -12.27 -10.21 -3.67
C SER A 184 -12.76 -8.77 -3.79
N ARG A 185 -12.00 -7.79 -3.29
CA ARG A 185 -12.35 -6.37 -3.39
C ARG A 185 -12.25 -5.85 -4.82
N LEU A 186 -11.23 -6.25 -5.58
CA LEU A 186 -11.09 -5.90 -6.99
C LEU A 186 -12.21 -6.49 -7.85
N ASN A 187 -12.60 -7.74 -7.61
CA ASN A 187 -13.76 -8.37 -8.26
C ASN A 187 -15.05 -7.59 -8.00
N PHE A 188 -15.29 -7.20 -6.75
CA PHE A 188 -16.45 -6.38 -6.39
C PHE A 188 -16.46 -5.06 -7.17
N ILE A 189 -15.31 -4.37 -7.24
CA ILE A 189 -15.19 -3.09 -7.96
C ILE A 189 -15.40 -3.30 -9.45
N ALA A 190 -14.77 -4.30 -10.05
CA ALA A 190 -14.92 -4.63 -11.46
C ALA A 190 -16.39 -4.90 -11.83
N TYR A 191 -17.10 -5.67 -10.98
CA TYR A 191 -18.53 -5.92 -11.14
C TYR A 191 -19.37 -4.63 -11.08
N GLN A 192 -19.11 -3.74 -10.13
CA GLN A 192 -19.84 -2.48 -9.97
C GLN A 192 -19.59 -1.50 -11.14
N GLU A 193 -18.40 -1.52 -11.71
CA GLU A 193 -18.00 -0.67 -12.83
C GLU A 193 -18.25 -1.31 -14.19
N HIS A 194 -18.84 -2.52 -14.24
CA HIS A 194 -19.06 -3.29 -15.46
C HIS A 194 -17.77 -3.53 -16.24
N ILE A 195 -16.64 -3.72 -15.55
CA ILE A 195 -15.35 -4.06 -16.15
C ILE A 195 -15.27 -5.57 -16.27
N GLU A 196 -15.22 -6.06 -17.49
CA GLU A 196 -14.95 -7.48 -17.76
C GLU A 196 -13.46 -7.74 -17.54
N ILE A 197 -13.11 -8.65 -16.64
CA ILE A 197 -11.73 -8.96 -16.27
C ILE A 197 -11.54 -10.46 -16.01
N GLU A 198 -10.44 -11.00 -16.51
CA GLU A 198 -10.07 -12.40 -16.28
C GLU A 198 -9.67 -12.65 -14.82
N PRO A 199 -10.00 -13.83 -14.25
CA PRO A 199 -9.61 -14.19 -12.89
C PRO A 199 -8.10 -14.13 -12.64
N GLU A 200 -7.30 -14.53 -13.62
CA GLU A 200 -5.84 -14.50 -13.58
C GLU A 200 -5.32 -13.05 -13.53
N ALA A 201 -5.92 -12.15 -14.28
CA ALA A 201 -5.60 -10.72 -14.26
C ALA A 201 -5.89 -10.11 -12.89
N ILE A 202 -7.02 -10.43 -12.27
CA ILE A 202 -7.35 -9.99 -10.91
C ILE A 202 -6.33 -10.51 -9.89
N ASN A 203 -5.97 -11.78 -9.97
CA ASN A 203 -5.00 -12.38 -9.07
C ASN A 203 -3.61 -11.74 -9.19
N LEU A 204 -3.22 -11.36 -10.41
CA LEU A 204 -1.99 -10.60 -10.64
C LEU A 204 -2.08 -9.21 -10.00
N LEU A 205 -3.13 -8.44 -10.29
CA LEU A 205 -3.34 -7.10 -9.73
C LEU A 205 -3.39 -7.12 -8.19
N ALA A 206 -3.98 -8.16 -7.59
CA ALA A 206 -4.08 -8.31 -6.14
C ALA A 206 -2.72 -8.56 -5.46
N ARG A 207 -1.73 -9.06 -6.17
CA ARG A 207 -0.36 -9.26 -5.67
C ARG A 207 0.49 -7.99 -5.77
N LEU A 208 0.09 -7.03 -6.59
CA LEU A 208 0.76 -5.76 -6.75
C LEU A 208 0.34 -4.74 -5.69
N ALA A 209 1.24 -3.82 -5.32
CA ALA A 209 1.05 -2.92 -4.18
C ALA A 209 -0.15 -1.97 -4.32
N ASP A 210 -0.51 -1.57 -5.54
CA ASP A 210 -1.52 -0.55 -5.83
C ASP A 210 -2.67 -1.09 -6.72
N GLY A 211 -3.16 -2.29 -6.43
CA GLY A 211 -4.10 -3.05 -7.26
C GLY A 211 -5.32 -2.27 -7.78
N MET A 212 -5.92 -1.36 -7.00
CA MET A 212 -7.04 -0.53 -7.47
C MET A 212 -6.64 0.52 -8.52
N SER A 213 -5.50 1.18 -8.33
CA SER A 213 -4.98 2.15 -9.31
C SER A 213 -4.58 1.45 -10.60
N LEU A 214 -4.01 0.25 -10.48
CA LEU A 214 -3.62 -0.57 -11.61
C LEU A 214 -4.84 -1.12 -12.37
N LEU A 215 -5.90 -1.52 -11.65
CA LEU A 215 -7.18 -1.91 -12.29
C LEU A 215 -7.75 -0.75 -13.12
N ASP A 216 -7.74 0.46 -12.57
CA ASP A 216 -8.21 1.67 -13.23
C ASP A 216 -7.41 1.97 -14.51
N GLN A 217 -6.09 1.87 -14.41
CA GLN A 217 -5.18 2.04 -15.55
C GLN A 217 -5.42 1.00 -16.63
N CYS A 218 -5.51 -0.28 -16.28
CA CYS A 218 -5.74 -1.37 -17.22
C CYS A 218 -7.13 -1.25 -17.88
N ALA A 219 -8.18 -0.95 -17.11
CA ALA A 219 -9.52 -0.76 -17.64
C ALA A 219 -9.62 0.43 -18.59
N SER A 220 -8.90 1.52 -18.30
CA SER A 220 -8.86 2.70 -19.18
C SER A 220 -8.08 2.47 -20.46
N ALA A 221 -7.10 1.59 -20.46
CA ALA A 221 -6.26 1.25 -21.61
C ALA A 221 -6.87 0.13 -22.49
N ALA A 222 -7.75 -0.69 -21.92
CA ALA A 222 -8.34 -1.83 -22.63
C ALA A 222 -9.47 -1.38 -23.56
N ASN A 223 -9.46 -1.87 -24.81
CA ASN A 223 -10.57 -1.74 -25.76
C ASN A 223 -11.55 -2.94 -25.69
N GLY A 224 -11.70 -3.55 -24.51
CA GLY A 224 -12.48 -4.75 -24.27
C GLY A 224 -12.17 -5.35 -22.90
N PRO A 225 -12.38 -6.68 -22.71
CA PRO A 225 -12.07 -7.34 -21.45
C PRO A 225 -10.60 -7.14 -21.02
N VAL A 226 -10.38 -6.91 -19.72
CA VAL A 226 -9.05 -6.83 -19.15
C VAL A 226 -8.48 -8.24 -19.02
N THR A 227 -7.65 -8.61 -19.95
CA THR A 227 -6.97 -9.91 -19.97
C THR A 227 -5.65 -9.86 -19.23
N LEU A 228 -5.11 -11.02 -18.87
CA LEU A 228 -3.77 -11.11 -18.28
C LEU A 228 -2.71 -10.46 -19.17
N GLU A 229 -2.79 -10.63 -20.48
CA GLU A 229 -1.87 -10.00 -21.44
C GLU A 229 -1.99 -8.48 -21.45
N SER A 230 -3.22 -7.95 -21.40
CA SER A 230 -3.45 -6.49 -21.35
C SER A 230 -2.91 -5.86 -20.08
N VAL A 231 -3.00 -6.56 -18.92
CA VAL A 231 -2.39 -6.13 -17.67
C VAL A 231 -0.87 -6.07 -17.79
N TYR A 232 -0.25 -7.12 -18.32
CA TYR A 232 1.20 -7.12 -18.55
C TYR A 232 1.65 -5.98 -19.48
N ALA A 233 0.93 -5.76 -20.56
CA ALA A 233 1.23 -4.68 -21.52
C ALA A 233 1.09 -3.30 -20.86
N SER A 234 -0.01 -3.05 -20.15
CA SER A 234 -0.32 -1.75 -19.53
C SER A 234 0.65 -1.38 -18.40
N LEU A 235 1.19 -2.38 -17.70
CA LEU A 235 2.09 -2.17 -16.57
C LEU A 235 3.58 -2.23 -16.97
N GLY A 236 3.88 -2.43 -18.25
CA GLY A 236 5.25 -2.65 -18.71
C GLY A 236 5.84 -3.97 -18.17
N LEU A 237 4.98 -4.87 -17.66
CA LEU A 237 5.35 -6.20 -17.17
C LEU A 237 5.39 -7.23 -18.31
N ALA A 238 5.32 -6.79 -19.57
CA ALA A 238 5.31 -7.62 -20.79
C ALA A 238 6.55 -8.52 -20.95
N GLY A 239 7.10 -8.99 -19.86
CA GLY A 239 8.32 -9.76 -19.78
C GLY A 239 8.27 -10.99 -18.89
N GLU A 240 7.13 -11.36 -18.28
CA GLU A 240 7.16 -12.51 -17.34
C GLU A 240 7.54 -13.81 -18.02
N LYS A 241 6.96 -14.10 -19.18
CA LYS A 241 7.46 -15.23 -20.00
C LYS A 241 8.94 -15.07 -20.34
N ARG A 242 9.38 -13.84 -20.64
CA ARG A 242 10.76 -13.52 -21.00
C ARG A 242 11.72 -13.50 -19.83
N THR A 243 11.29 -13.12 -18.60
CA THR A 243 12.12 -13.26 -17.41
C THR A 243 12.40 -14.73 -17.08
N ALA A 244 11.40 -15.59 -17.23
CA ALA A 244 11.59 -17.04 -17.12
C ALA A 244 12.49 -17.61 -18.25
N GLU A 245 12.34 -17.13 -19.49
CA GLU A 245 13.21 -17.49 -20.62
C GLU A 245 14.64 -17.01 -20.41
N LEU A 246 14.85 -15.79 -19.84
CA LEU A 246 16.16 -15.27 -19.48
C LEU A 246 16.81 -16.15 -18.41
N MET A 247 16.07 -16.51 -17.37
CA MET A 247 16.55 -17.44 -16.33
C MET A 247 16.87 -18.82 -16.90
N GLN A 248 16.09 -19.30 -17.86
CA GLN A 248 16.37 -20.56 -18.55
C GLN A 248 17.68 -20.48 -19.35
N ALA A 249 17.90 -19.39 -20.10
CA ALA A 249 19.15 -19.19 -20.85
C ALA A 249 20.37 -19.10 -19.91
N ILE A 250 20.22 -18.49 -18.74
CA ILE A 250 21.26 -18.45 -17.70
C ILE A 250 21.54 -19.86 -17.16
N ALA A 251 20.51 -20.66 -16.91
CA ALA A 251 20.66 -22.04 -16.47
C ALA A 251 21.37 -22.92 -17.51
N GLU A 252 21.07 -22.70 -18.77
CA GLU A 252 21.71 -23.37 -19.91
C GLU A 252 23.13 -22.86 -20.20
N GLN A 253 23.58 -21.82 -19.51
CA GLN A 253 24.85 -21.10 -19.73
C GLN A 253 24.98 -20.53 -21.16
N ASP A 254 23.85 -20.27 -21.82
CA ASP A 254 23.78 -19.65 -23.14
C ASP A 254 23.80 -18.12 -23.01
N THR A 255 25.02 -17.56 -22.87
CA THR A 255 25.24 -16.12 -22.73
C THR A 255 24.69 -15.34 -23.94
N ALA A 256 24.82 -15.87 -25.17
CA ALA A 256 24.33 -15.18 -26.36
C ALA A 256 22.82 -15.03 -26.37
N LYS A 257 22.11 -16.09 -26.01
CA LYS A 257 20.65 -16.11 -25.87
C LYS A 257 20.20 -15.19 -24.72
N ALA A 258 20.89 -15.24 -23.57
CA ALA A 258 20.59 -14.39 -22.42
C ALA A 258 20.69 -12.89 -22.77
N LEU A 259 21.81 -12.47 -23.39
CA LEU A 259 22.02 -11.09 -23.83
C LEU A 259 20.99 -10.65 -24.90
N THR A 260 20.62 -11.56 -25.81
CA THR A 260 19.60 -11.27 -26.83
C THR A 260 18.23 -11.00 -26.17
N ILE A 261 17.83 -11.84 -25.21
CA ILE A 261 16.57 -11.67 -24.46
C ILE A 261 16.62 -10.38 -23.65
N PHE A 262 17.71 -10.12 -22.94
CA PHE A 262 17.90 -8.90 -22.15
C PHE A 262 17.83 -7.65 -23.03
N SER A 263 18.54 -7.61 -24.16
CA SER A 263 18.51 -6.49 -25.09
C SER A 263 17.11 -6.24 -25.67
N ALA A 264 16.35 -7.29 -25.97
CA ALA A 264 14.98 -7.18 -26.43
C ALA A 264 14.05 -6.61 -25.36
N LEU A 265 14.21 -7.02 -24.09
CA LEU A 265 13.47 -6.47 -22.95
C LEU A 265 13.79 -4.99 -22.73
N TYR A 266 15.08 -4.64 -22.75
CA TYR A 266 15.54 -3.26 -22.62
C TYR A 266 15.01 -2.36 -23.74
N SER A 267 15.06 -2.82 -24.99
CA SER A 267 14.55 -2.08 -26.17
C SER A 267 13.03 -1.91 -26.13
N ALA A 268 12.30 -2.83 -25.47
CA ALA A 268 10.86 -2.72 -25.23
C ALA A 268 10.54 -1.76 -24.04
N GLY A 269 11.52 -1.09 -23.45
CA GLY A 269 11.33 -0.13 -22.35
C GLY A 269 11.23 -0.75 -20.96
N LYS A 270 11.60 -2.02 -20.78
CA LYS A 270 11.61 -2.67 -19.47
C LYS A 270 12.65 -2.00 -18.55
N ASP A 271 12.21 -1.57 -17.38
CA ASP A 271 13.13 -1.06 -16.36
C ASP A 271 14.08 -2.17 -15.87
N VAL A 272 15.38 -1.90 -15.91
CA VAL A 272 16.40 -2.90 -15.57
C VAL A 272 16.36 -3.26 -14.10
N SER A 273 16.11 -2.29 -13.20
CA SER A 273 16.02 -2.57 -11.76
C SER A 273 14.79 -3.43 -11.44
N ALA A 274 13.69 -3.22 -12.16
CA ALA A 274 12.48 -4.05 -12.06
C ALA A 274 12.76 -5.48 -12.55
N LEU A 275 13.43 -5.64 -13.71
CA LEU A 275 13.79 -6.95 -14.27
C LEU A 275 14.69 -7.74 -13.29
N LEU A 276 15.73 -7.11 -12.76
CA LEU A 276 16.59 -7.74 -11.75
C LEU A 276 15.81 -8.09 -10.46
N GLY A 277 14.80 -7.26 -10.12
CA GLY A 277 13.87 -7.56 -9.02
C GLY A 277 13.05 -8.80 -9.26
N GLU A 278 12.52 -8.98 -10.47
CA GLU A 278 11.77 -10.18 -10.90
C GLU A 278 12.67 -11.42 -10.87
N MET A 279 13.91 -11.33 -11.35
CA MET A 279 14.87 -12.43 -11.26
C MET A 279 15.13 -12.87 -9.80
N CYS A 280 15.32 -11.90 -8.88
CA CYS A 280 15.45 -12.20 -7.45
C CYS A 280 14.22 -12.90 -6.89
N ALA A 281 13.03 -12.42 -7.23
CA ALA A 281 11.79 -13.01 -6.75
C ALA A 281 11.58 -14.42 -7.32
N LEU A 282 11.93 -14.66 -8.58
CA LEU A 282 11.88 -15.98 -9.20
C LEU A 282 12.89 -16.94 -8.54
N CYS A 283 14.14 -16.52 -8.29
CA CYS A 283 15.09 -17.33 -7.53
C CYS A 283 14.56 -17.73 -6.15
N ARG A 284 13.93 -16.79 -5.44
CA ARG A 284 13.29 -17.08 -4.15
C ARG A 284 12.17 -18.10 -4.31
N ASP A 285 11.33 -17.97 -5.33
CA ASP A 285 10.23 -18.91 -5.59
C ASP A 285 10.74 -20.33 -5.85
N LEU A 286 11.80 -20.48 -6.67
CA LEU A 286 12.42 -21.77 -6.96
C LEU A 286 13.03 -22.41 -5.70
N LEU A 287 13.62 -21.61 -4.81
CA LEU A 287 14.13 -22.08 -3.51
C LEU A 287 12.98 -22.51 -2.58
N VAL A 288 11.89 -21.75 -2.56
CA VAL A 288 10.69 -22.10 -1.76
C VAL A 288 10.06 -23.40 -2.25
N LEU A 289 9.88 -23.58 -3.56
CA LEU A 289 9.37 -24.82 -4.12
C LEU A 289 10.24 -26.03 -3.77
N ARG A 290 11.56 -25.84 -3.70
CA ARG A 290 12.48 -26.92 -3.36
C ARG A 290 12.42 -27.32 -1.89
N THR A 291 12.23 -26.34 -1.00
CA THR A 291 12.15 -26.57 0.45
C THR A 291 10.76 -27.00 0.91
N ALA A 292 9.72 -26.58 0.22
CA ALA A 292 8.32 -26.83 0.58
C ALA A 292 7.46 -27.16 -0.67
N PRO A 293 7.64 -28.34 -1.32
CA PRO A 293 7.02 -28.64 -2.61
C PRO A 293 5.50 -28.55 -2.63
N LYS A 294 4.83 -28.91 -1.53
CA LYS A 294 3.35 -28.90 -1.46
C LYS A 294 2.76 -27.53 -1.13
N SER A 295 3.37 -26.78 -0.22
CA SER A 295 2.88 -25.45 0.22
C SER A 295 3.52 -24.31 -0.54
N GLY A 296 4.64 -24.55 -1.21
CA GLY A 296 5.37 -23.52 -1.96
C GLY A 296 4.62 -22.98 -3.16
N LEU A 297 3.76 -23.78 -3.81
CA LEU A 297 2.95 -23.34 -4.94
C LEU A 297 2.06 -22.13 -4.60
N SER A 298 1.46 -22.12 -3.41
CA SER A 298 0.64 -20.98 -2.95
C SER A 298 1.45 -19.74 -2.55
N MET A 299 2.78 -19.86 -2.46
CA MET A 299 3.70 -18.79 -2.05
C MET A 299 4.47 -18.15 -3.23
N LEU A 300 4.20 -18.58 -4.46
CA LEU A 300 4.87 -18.05 -5.64
C LEU A 300 4.52 -16.56 -5.84
N SER A 301 5.50 -15.81 -6.33
CA SER A 301 5.33 -14.38 -6.64
C SER A 301 4.42 -14.14 -7.85
N GLY A 302 4.27 -15.13 -8.74
CA GLY A 302 3.52 -15.04 -9.98
C GLY A 302 4.34 -14.57 -11.18
N ILE A 303 5.65 -14.43 -11.04
CA ILE A 303 6.56 -14.05 -12.14
C ILE A 303 6.72 -15.18 -13.17
N ALA A 304 6.53 -16.41 -12.77
CA ALA A 304 6.48 -17.56 -13.67
C ALA A 304 5.22 -18.37 -13.39
N THR A 305 4.70 -19.04 -14.43
CA THR A 305 3.64 -20.02 -14.24
C THR A 305 4.13 -21.18 -13.39
N GLU A 306 3.23 -21.93 -12.76
CA GLU A 306 3.61 -23.11 -11.97
C GLU A 306 4.44 -24.10 -12.78
N GLN A 307 4.08 -24.33 -14.06
CA GLN A 307 4.81 -25.22 -14.96
C GLN A 307 6.23 -24.71 -15.24
N GLN A 308 6.38 -23.42 -15.52
CA GLN A 308 7.70 -22.78 -15.74
C GLN A 308 8.57 -22.83 -14.49
N ALA A 309 7.99 -22.54 -13.32
CA ALA A 309 8.70 -22.59 -12.05
C ALA A 309 9.19 -24.01 -11.73
N LEU A 310 8.36 -25.04 -11.93
CA LEU A 310 8.76 -26.44 -11.75
C LEU A 310 9.84 -26.87 -12.75
N ALA A 311 9.75 -26.43 -14.01
CA ALA A 311 10.79 -26.70 -15.02
C ALA A 311 12.13 -26.06 -14.64
N LEU A 312 12.15 -24.77 -14.29
CA LEU A 312 13.34 -24.06 -13.86
C LEU A 312 13.95 -24.62 -12.55
N GLN A 313 13.10 -25.06 -11.61
CA GLN A 313 13.55 -25.69 -10.38
C GLN A 313 14.40 -26.94 -10.65
N SER A 314 14.09 -27.70 -11.69
CA SER A 314 14.82 -28.93 -12.03
C SER A 314 16.22 -28.65 -12.61
N VAL A 315 16.38 -27.49 -13.27
CA VAL A 315 17.62 -27.12 -13.97
C VAL A 315 18.64 -26.45 -13.05
N PHE A 316 18.17 -25.58 -12.13
CA PHE A 316 19.08 -24.87 -11.22
C PHE A 316 19.39 -25.69 -9.96
N SER A 317 20.66 -25.70 -9.54
CA SER A 317 21.03 -26.10 -8.19
C SER A 317 20.72 -25.00 -7.15
N PRO A 318 20.55 -25.33 -5.85
CA PRO A 318 20.38 -24.31 -4.80
C PRO A 318 21.54 -23.30 -4.74
N GLY A 319 22.77 -23.76 -4.97
CA GLY A 319 23.96 -22.92 -4.97
C GLY A 319 23.94 -21.89 -6.11
N GLU A 320 23.52 -22.31 -7.31
CA GLU A 320 23.37 -21.41 -8.45
C GLU A 320 22.27 -20.37 -8.21
N LEU A 321 21.13 -20.79 -7.69
CA LEU A 321 20.04 -19.84 -7.34
C LEU A 321 20.52 -18.80 -6.33
N MET A 322 21.24 -19.22 -5.29
CA MET A 322 21.79 -18.31 -4.30
C MET A 322 22.84 -17.36 -4.90
N ARG A 323 23.65 -17.85 -5.85
CA ARG A 323 24.63 -17.01 -6.56
C ARG A 323 23.94 -15.98 -7.43
N VAL A 324 22.97 -16.38 -8.27
CA VAL A 324 22.19 -15.47 -9.11
C VAL A 324 21.49 -14.42 -8.25
N LEU A 325 20.82 -14.83 -7.16
CA LEU A 325 20.16 -13.93 -6.23
C LEU A 325 21.12 -12.89 -5.64
N THR A 326 22.30 -13.34 -5.20
CA THR A 326 23.29 -12.47 -4.56
C THR A 326 23.87 -11.46 -5.53
N GLU A 327 24.29 -11.89 -6.72
CA GLU A 327 24.87 -10.99 -7.72
C GLU A 327 23.80 -10.00 -8.26
N THR A 328 22.59 -10.47 -8.52
CA THR A 328 21.49 -9.60 -8.95
C THR A 328 21.15 -8.54 -7.89
N GLN A 329 21.15 -8.89 -6.60
CA GLN A 329 20.94 -7.92 -5.52
C GLN A 329 22.09 -6.91 -5.39
N LYS A 330 23.35 -7.35 -5.50
CA LYS A 330 24.53 -6.46 -5.49
C LYS A 330 24.45 -5.46 -6.63
N THR A 331 24.15 -5.93 -7.85
CA THR A 331 24.00 -5.08 -9.03
C THR A 331 22.90 -4.03 -8.83
N ARG A 332 21.73 -4.42 -8.31
CA ARG A 332 20.64 -3.46 -8.00
C ARG A 332 21.05 -2.39 -6.98
N VAL A 333 21.79 -2.76 -5.96
CA VAL A 333 22.27 -1.80 -4.93
C VAL A 333 23.34 -0.87 -5.49
N SER A 334 24.12 -1.31 -6.49
CA SER A 334 25.16 -0.49 -7.14
C SER A 334 24.61 0.59 -8.07
N PHE A 335 23.30 0.57 -8.41
CA PHE A 335 22.67 1.57 -9.25
C PHE A 335 22.64 2.93 -8.55
N GLY A 336 23.60 3.79 -8.89
CA GLY A 336 23.72 5.16 -8.41
C GLY A 336 23.49 6.17 -9.55
N LYS A 337 23.55 7.47 -9.23
CA LYS A 337 23.30 8.57 -10.20
C LYS A 337 24.24 8.56 -11.44
N ASN A 338 25.37 7.87 -11.40
CA ASN A 338 26.38 7.84 -12.48
C ASN A 338 26.63 6.43 -13.02
N THR A 339 25.79 5.44 -12.73
CA THR A 339 25.98 4.06 -13.21
C THR A 339 25.19 3.86 -14.50
N ASP A 340 25.83 3.38 -15.55
CA ASP A 340 25.11 2.84 -16.71
C ASP A 340 24.47 1.51 -16.31
N VAL A 341 23.16 1.60 -16.04
CA VAL A 341 22.36 0.51 -15.52
C VAL A 341 22.32 -0.68 -16.47
N ARG A 342 22.37 -0.40 -17.79
CA ARG A 342 22.40 -1.44 -18.82
C ARG A 342 23.69 -2.24 -18.77
N VAL A 343 24.83 -1.54 -18.81
CA VAL A 343 26.16 -2.18 -18.77
C VAL A 343 26.35 -2.98 -17.48
N ALA A 344 25.92 -2.42 -16.34
CA ALA A 344 26.03 -3.11 -15.06
C ALA A 344 25.18 -4.38 -14.95
N ALA A 345 24.11 -4.48 -15.74
CA ALA A 345 23.26 -5.68 -15.77
C ALA A 345 23.69 -6.70 -16.84
N GLU A 346 24.41 -6.28 -17.88
CA GLU A 346 24.96 -7.15 -18.92
C GLU A 346 26.23 -7.88 -18.46
N LEU A 347 26.97 -7.34 -17.48
CA LEU A 347 28.18 -7.90 -16.88
C LEU A 347 27.89 -8.85 -15.72
#